data_b4281ea12d8e977cc627518caa9c85e3
#
_entry.id   b4281ea12d8e977cc627518caa9c85e3
#
_cell.length_a   1.000
_cell.length_b   1.000
_cell.length_c   1.000
_cell.angle_alpha   90.00
_cell.angle_beta   90.00
_cell.angle_gamma   90.00
#
_symmetry.space_group_name_H-M   'P 1'
#
loop_
_entity.id
_entity.type
_entity.pdbx_description
1 polymer ?
#
loop_
_entity_poly.entity_id
_entity_poly.type
_entity_poly.pdbx_seq_one_letter_code
_entity_poly.pdbx_strand_id
1 'polypeptide(L)'
;MAAQFALNPQILKSVPLFSSFSDAHLSQVLTAVQHRSYPRGSFILRAGEETDALYIILSGRAKVLIPDEEGHEVILTVMGPHEFFGEMGLLDDLPRSASVETLEACEMLRLSKAGFTNMLKDNFELAMLIIRNLVRRLRDADRKIESLALIDVYGRVARLLIEMAQNVEGKWIVEHAPPKQEIARMIGASREMVSRVVKDLHRKGLIRAEKRRIHILDKLSMQKRASVRHHTERPPRT
;
A
#
# COMPACT_ATOMS: atom_id res chain seq x y z
N MET A 1 9.73 -29.40 -6.53
CA MET A 1 11.07 -28.92 -6.16
C MET A 1 11.02 -27.40 -6.14
N ALA A 2 11.05 -26.76 -4.97
CA ALA A 2 11.18 -25.32 -4.86
C ALA A 2 12.58 -24.95 -5.35
N ALA A 3 12.68 -24.12 -6.40
CA ALA A 3 13.95 -23.55 -6.82
C ALA A 3 14.52 -22.79 -5.62
N GLN A 4 15.69 -23.20 -5.15
CA GLN A 4 16.40 -22.56 -4.05
C GLN A 4 16.80 -21.16 -4.53
N PHE A 5 16.08 -20.15 -4.10
CA PHE A 5 16.37 -18.75 -4.44
C PHE A 5 17.73 -18.40 -3.81
N ALA A 6 18.77 -18.41 -4.62
CA ALA A 6 20.13 -18.11 -4.16
C ALA A 6 20.23 -16.59 -3.94
N LEU A 7 20.14 -16.17 -2.68
CA LEU A 7 20.43 -14.78 -2.30
C LEU A 7 21.87 -14.44 -2.70
N ASN A 8 22.02 -13.38 -3.48
CA ASN A 8 23.33 -12.86 -3.88
C ASN A 8 23.38 -11.33 -3.69
N PRO A 9 24.58 -10.72 -3.64
CA PRO A 9 24.72 -9.28 -3.43
C PRO A 9 24.00 -8.42 -4.48
N GLN A 10 23.82 -8.92 -5.72
CA GLN A 10 23.17 -8.16 -6.79
C GLN A 10 21.67 -8.01 -6.54
N ILE A 11 21.01 -9.04 -6.00
CA ILE A 11 19.60 -8.98 -5.61
C ILE A 11 19.42 -7.95 -4.50
N LEU A 12 20.32 -7.90 -3.52
CA LEU A 12 20.26 -6.89 -2.47
C LEU A 12 20.49 -5.48 -3.02
N LYS A 13 21.42 -5.28 -3.96
CA LYS A 13 21.65 -3.98 -4.61
C LYS A 13 20.44 -3.46 -5.39
N SER A 14 19.59 -4.35 -5.91
CA SER A 14 18.36 -3.94 -6.58
C SER A 14 17.29 -3.40 -5.62
N VAL A 15 17.42 -3.66 -4.32
CA VAL A 15 16.55 -3.12 -3.29
C VAL A 15 17.03 -1.73 -2.90
N PRO A 16 16.25 -0.65 -3.07
CA PRO A 16 16.65 0.72 -2.75
C PRO A 16 17.21 0.90 -1.35
N LEU A 17 16.74 0.10 -0.38
CA LEU A 17 17.21 0.10 1.01
C LEU A 17 18.71 -0.21 1.12
N PHE A 18 19.29 -0.97 0.19
CA PHE A 18 20.69 -1.40 0.20
C PHE A 18 21.50 -0.86 -0.98
N SER A 19 20.94 0.00 -1.81
CA SER A 19 21.58 0.48 -3.04
C SER A 19 22.90 1.22 -2.81
N SER A 20 23.06 1.89 -1.65
CA SER A 20 24.29 2.62 -1.26
C SER A 20 25.31 1.77 -0.50
N PHE A 21 25.02 0.48 -0.25
CA PHE A 21 25.89 -0.38 0.55
C PHE A 21 27.12 -0.82 -0.25
N SER A 22 28.27 -0.81 0.44
CA SER A 22 29.49 -1.46 -0.08
C SER A 22 29.33 -2.98 -0.12
N ASP A 23 30.16 -3.67 -0.89
CA ASP A 23 30.12 -5.13 -0.98
C ASP A 23 30.38 -5.80 0.39
N ALA A 24 31.19 -5.18 1.27
CA ALA A 24 31.38 -5.63 2.64
C ALA A 24 30.08 -5.53 3.47
N HIS A 25 29.37 -4.42 3.38
CA HIS A 25 28.07 -4.24 4.05
C HIS A 25 27.01 -5.20 3.48
N LEU A 26 26.97 -5.41 2.15
CA LEU A 26 26.06 -6.38 1.53
C LEU A 26 26.32 -7.82 2.01
N SER A 27 27.58 -8.18 2.22
CA SER A 27 27.95 -9.49 2.78
C SER A 27 27.42 -9.67 4.21
N GLN A 28 27.46 -8.63 5.03
CA GLN A 28 26.85 -8.63 6.37
C GLN A 28 25.31 -8.75 6.30
N VAL A 29 24.68 -8.02 5.37
CA VAL A 29 23.23 -8.13 5.14
C VAL A 29 22.84 -9.56 4.78
N LEU A 30 23.60 -10.21 3.87
CA LEU A 30 23.34 -11.59 3.45
C LEU A 30 23.32 -12.59 4.61
N THR A 31 24.15 -12.38 5.64
CA THR A 31 24.16 -13.24 6.82
C THR A 31 22.99 -12.96 7.78
N ALA A 32 22.39 -11.78 7.71
CA ALA A 32 21.34 -11.32 8.61
C ALA A 32 19.92 -11.49 8.05
N VAL A 33 19.77 -11.69 6.73
CA VAL A 33 18.49 -11.84 6.07
C VAL A 33 18.16 -13.30 5.79
N GLN A 34 16.87 -13.62 5.81
CA GLN A 34 16.32 -14.91 5.42
C GLN A 34 15.34 -14.68 4.27
N HIS A 35 15.48 -15.49 3.21
CA HIS A 35 14.50 -15.55 2.15
C HIS A 35 13.26 -16.33 2.59
N ARG A 36 12.07 -15.84 2.27
CA ARG A 36 10.78 -16.45 2.62
C ARG A 36 9.82 -16.31 1.45
N SER A 37 9.11 -17.38 1.14
CA SER A 37 8.01 -17.41 0.16
C SER A 37 6.68 -17.52 0.89
N TYR A 38 5.72 -16.72 0.47
CA TYR A 38 4.38 -16.71 1.06
C TYR A 38 3.33 -16.85 -0.03
N PRO A 39 2.39 -17.82 0.07
CA PRO A 39 1.27 -17.91 -0.84
C PRO A 39 0.31 -16.72 -0.66
N ARG A 40 -0.59 -16.52 -1.63
CA ARG A 40 -1.65 -15.52 -1.55
C ARG A 40 -2.51 -15.73 -0.30
N GLY A 41 -2.90 -14.62 0.37
CA GLY A 41 -3.74 -14.63 1.55
C GLY A 41 -3.01 -14.97 2.85
N SER A 42 -1.66 -14.97 2.84
CA SER A 42 -0.86 -15.19 4.04
C SER A 42 -0.74 -13.91 4.86
N PHE A 43 -1.05 -14.00 6.15
CA PHE A 43 -0.70 -12.96 7.11
C PHE A 43 0.79 -13.08 7.48
N ILE A 44 1.56 -12.04 7.17
CA ILE A 44 2.99 -11.93 7.49
C ILE A 44 3.18 -11.33 8.88
N LEU A 45 2.36 -10.33 9.21
CA LEU A 45 2.29 -9.64 10.50
C LEU A 45 0.83 -9.51 10.91
N ARG A 46 0.58 -9.53 12.22
CA ARG A 46 -0.72 -9.20 12.80
C ARG A 46 -0.58 -8.03 13.75
N ALA A 47 -1.53 -7.10 13.70
CA ALA A 47 -1.60 -5.97 14.63
C ALA A 47 -1.60 -6.49 16.08
N GLY A 48 -0.82 -5.84 16.95
CA GLY A 48 -0.67 -6.21 18.35
C GLY A 48 0.36 -7.31 18.66
N GLU A 49 0.89 -8.04 17.67
CA GLU A 49 1.96 -9.00 17.88
C GLU A 49 3.30 -8.32 18.21
N GLU A 50 4.19 -9.05 18.88
CA GLU A 50 5.54 -8.57 19.16
C GLU A 50 6.34 -8.34 17.88
N THR A 51 7.23 -7.36 17.93
CA THR A 51 8.05 -6.97 16.78
C THR A 51 9.42 -7.65 16.84
N ASP A 52 9.68 -8.52 15.88
CA ASP A 52 10.89 -9.36 15.80
C ASP A 52 11.72 -9.18 14.53
N ALA A 53 11.14 -8.64 13.48
CA ALA A 53 11.77 -8.52 12.17
C ALA A 53 11.15 -7.41 11.30
N LEU A 54 11.94 -6.97 10.30
CA LEU A 54 11.53 -6.17 9.15
C LEU A 54 11.42 -7.11 7.93
N TYR A 55 10.50 -6.79 7.03
CA TYR A 55 10.29 -7.52 5.79
C TYR A 55 10.45 -6.61 4.57
N ILE A 56 11.07 -7.14 3.51
CA ILE A 56 11.27 -6.46 2.23
C ILE A 56 10.63 -7.33 1.15
N ILE A 57 9.77 -6.75 0.32
CA ILE A 57 9.12 -7.44 -0.78
C ILE A 57 10.07 -7.50 -1.96
N LEU A 58 10.42 -8.70 -2.44
CA LEU A 58 11.19 -8.91 -3.67
C LEU A 58 10.26 -9.02 -4.89
N SER A 59 9.17 -9.77 -4.72
CA SER A 59 8.12 -9.90 -5.74
C SER A 59 6.75 -10.08 -5.11
N GLY A 60 5.69 -9.80 -5.86
CA GLY A 60 4.32 -9.84 -5.39
C GLY A 60 3.89 -8.55 -4.71
N ARG A 61 2.67 -8.55 -4.16
CA ARG A 61 2.05 -7.40 -3.46
C ARG A 61 1.39 -7.83 -2.18
N ALA A 62 1.44 -6.96 -1.18
CA ALA A 62 0.79 -7.15 0.11
C ALA A 62 -0.02 -5.90 0.50
N LYS A 63 -1.12 -6.09 1.21
CA LYS A 63 -1.90 -5.00 1.81
C LYS A 63 -1.55 -4.84 3.28
N VAL A 64 -1.47 -3.60 3.72
CA VAL A 64 -1.39 -3.22 5.13
C VAL A 64 -2.80 -2.85 5.57
N LEU A 65 -3.30 -3.45 6.63
CA LEU A 65 -4.66 -3.28 7.09
C LEU A 65 -4.75 -3.19 8.62
N ILE A 66 -5.80 -2.53 9.09
CA ILE A 66 -6.20 -2.51 10.50
C ILE A 66 -7.60 -3.12 10.56
N PRO A 67 -7.81 -4.17 11.38
CA PRO A 67 -9.14 -4.66 11.68
C PRO A 67 -9.84 -3.72 12.69
N ASP A 68 -11.16 -3.55 12.56
CA ASP A 68 -11.98 -2.97 13.62
C ASP A 68 -12.52 -4.05 14.59
N GLU A 69 -13.22 -3.61 15.63
CA GLU A 69 -13.80 -4.50 16.65
C GLU A 69 -14.88 -5.43 16.09
N GLU A 70 -15.50 -5.07 14.95
CA GLU A 70 -16.55 -5.86 14.27
C GLU A 70 -15.96 -6.80 13.21
N GLY A 71 -14.64 -6.83 13.05
CA GLY A 71 -13.94 -7.64 12.06
C GLY A 71 -13.95 -7.05 10.64
N HIS A 72 -14.38 -5.79 10.47
CA HIS A 72 -14.16 -5.08 9.22
C HIS A 72 -12.70 -4.64 9.13
N GLU A 73 -12.19 -4.55 7.91
CA GLU A 73 -10.80 -4.18 7.65
C GLU A 73 -10.75 -2.84 6.89
N VAL A 74 -9.87 -1.96 7.35
CA VAL A 74 -9.49 -0.75 6.61
C VAL A 74 -8.11 -0.98 5.99
N ILE A 75 -8.02 -0.88 4.66
CA ILE A 75 -6.75 -1.00 3.95
C ILE A 75 -6.03 0.35 4.00
N LEU A 76 -4.92 0.40 4.73
CA LEU A 76 -4.10 1.59 4.84
C LEU A 76 -3.29 1.84 3.57
N THR A 77 -2.67 0.80 3.01
CA THR A 77 -1.88 0.87 1.78
C THR A 77 -1.72 -0.50 1.15
N VAL A 78 -1.36 -0.52 -0.14
CA VAL A 78 -0.88 -1.72 -0.85
C VAL A 78 0.59 -1.47 -1.18
N MET A 79 1.42 -2.45 -0.86
CA MET A 79 2.87 -2.40 -1.05
C MET A 79 3.29 -3.40 -2.12
N GLY A 80 4.29 -3.02 -2.92
CA GLY A 80 4.82 -3.82 -4.01
C GLY A 80 6.32 -4.12 -3.86
N PRO A 81 6.96 -4.60 -4.95
CA PRO A 81 8.38 -4.92 -4.94
C PRO A 81 9.25 -3.74 -4.50
N HIS A 82 10.32 -4.06 -3.77
CA HIS A 82 11.30 -3.14 -3.20
C HIS A 82 10.80 -2.26 -2.04
N GLU A 83 9.54 -2.41 -1.62
CA GLU A 83 9.03 -1.77 -0.42
C GLU A 83 9.28 -2.66 0.81
N PHE A 84 9.41 -2.02 1.98
CA PHE A 84 9.63 -2.70 3.26
C PHE A 84 8.57 -2.30 4.29
N PHE A 85 8.35 -3.19 5.27
CA PHE A 85 7.39 -3.00 6.34
C PHE A 85 7.82 -3.69 7.64
N GLY A 86 7.18 -3.31 8.74
CA GLY A 86 7.49 -3.85 10.07
C GLY A 86 8.62 -3.09 10.77
N GLU A 87 9.09 -1.97 10.20
CA GLU A 87 10.13 -1.12 10.78
C GLU A 87 9.66 -0.35 12.01
N MET A 88 8.36 0.05 12.07
CA MET A 88 7.86 0.94 13.11
C MET A 88 8.10 0.36 14.50
N GLY A 89 7.59 -0.83 14.79
CA GLY A 89 7.79 -1.44 16.08
C GLY A 89 9.25 -1.89 16.36
N LEU A 90 10.15 -1.89 15.36
CA LEU A 90 11.58 -2.07 15.56
C LEU A 90 12.24 -0.77 16.01
N LEU A 91 11.69 0.38 15.65
CA LEU A 91 12.23 1.71 15.94
C LEU A 91 11.72 2.28 17.27
N ASP A 92 10.46 1.98 17.63
CA ASP A 92 9.80 2.51 18.83
C ASP A 92 9.58 1.47 19.95
N ASP A 93 10.03 0.21 19.72
CA ASP A 93 9.86 -0.91 20.63
C ASP A 93 8.40 -1.23 21.02
N LEU A 94 7.45 -0.86 20.14
CA LEU A 94 6.03 -1.13 20.33
C LEU A 94 5.58 -2.37 19.55
N PRO A 95 4.43 -2.98 19.90
CA PRO A 95 3.80 -4.03 19.09
C PRO A 95 3.48 -3.57 17.68
N ARG A 96 3.21 -4.52 16.78
CA ARG A 96 2.83 -4.25 15.39
C ARG A 96 1.62 -3.31 15.30
N SER A 97 1.76 -2.19 14.63
CA SER A 97 0.69 -1.18 14.48
C SER A 97 -0.40 -1.60 13.50
N ALA A 98 -0.12 -2.55 12.60
CA ALA A 98 -1.04 -3.01 11.57
C ALA A 98 -0.74 -4.45 11.17
N SER A 99 -1.71 -5.10 10.54
CA SER A 99 -1.55 -6.40 9.90
C SER A 99 -1.07 -6.25 8.46
N VAL A 100 -0.32 -7.25 7.97
CA VAL A 100 0.12 -7.32 6.57
C VAL A 100 -0.28 -8.67 5.99
N GLU A 101 -1.06 -8.65 4.89
CA GLU A 101 -1.55 -9.84 4.19
C GLU A 101 -1.17 -9.79 2.71
N THR A 102 -0.71 -10.90 2.16
CA THR A 102 -0.33 -11.03 0.75
C THR A 102 -1.56 -11.03 -0.17
N LEU A 103 -1.54 -10.23 -1.24
CA LEU A 103 -2.56 -10.19 -2.28
C LEU A 103 -2.33 -11.23 -3.39
N GLU A 104 -1.10 -11.68 -3.53
CA GLU A 104 -0.63 -12.69 -4.48
C GLU A 104 0.54 -13.46 -3.85
N ALA A 105 1.11 -14.45 -4.54
CA ALA A 105 2.32 -15.11 -4.07
C ALA A 105 3.46 -14.08 -3.97
N CYS A 106 4.16 -14.06 -2.85
CA CYS A 106 5.20 -13.08 -2.55
C CYS A 106 6.51 -13.77 -2.17
N GLU A 107 7.61 -13.25 -2.71
CA GLU A 107 8.97 -13.54 -2.24
C GLU A 107 9.46 -12.36 -1.40
N MET A 108 9.97 -12.62 -0.20
CA MET A 108 10.35 -11.58 0.76
C MET A 108 11.69 -11.88 1.40
N LEU A 109 12.40 -10.83 1.82
CA LEU A 109 13.50 -10.93 2.78
C LEU A 109 12.98 -10.59 4.17
N ARG A 110 13.30 -11.44 5.13
CA ARG A 110 13.09 -11.19 6.56
C ARG A 110 14.42 -10.82 7.20
N LEU A 111 14.50 -9.63 7.76
CA LEU A 111 15.66 -9.12 8.49
C LEU A 111 15.32 -9.07 9.98
N SER A 112 16.08 -9.77 10.82
CA SER A 112 15.84 -9.80 12.27
C SER A 112 16.05 -8.44 12.93
N LYS A 113 15.39 -8.19 14.08
CA LYS A 113 15.55 -6.98 14.90
C LYS A 113 17.02 -6.66 15.17
N ALA A 114 17.79 -7.67 15.60
CA ALA A 114 19.22 -7.50 15.87
C ALA A 114 20.01 -7.10 14.61
N GLY A 115 19.76 -7.76 13.48
CA GLY A 115 20.39 -7.42 12.20
C GLY A 115 20.06 -5.99 11.75
N PHE A 116 18.79 -5.60 11.84
CA PHE A 116 18.34 -4.25 11.50
C PHE A 116 18.99 -3.18 12.40
N THR A 117 18.98 -3.39 13.72
CA THR A 117 19.57 -2.45 14.68
C THR A 117 21.09 -2.28 14.48
N ASN A 118 21.80 -3.37 14.23
CA ASN A 118 23.24 -3.31 13.96
C ASN A 118 23.54 -2.55 12.65
N MET A 119 22.78 -2.81 11.59
CA MET A 119 22.94 -2.08 10.33
C MET A 119 22.67 -0.57 10.48
N LEU A 120 21.69 -0.18 11.29
CA LEU A 120 21.40 1.23 11.53
C LEU A 120 22.51 1.96 12.27
N LYS A 121 23.17 1.30 13.25
CA LYS A 121 24.26 1.91 14.03
C LYS A 121 25.43 2.34 13.15
N ASP A 122 25.73 1.54 12.15
CA ASP A 122 26.93 1.70 11.35
C ASP A 122 26.68 2.38 10.00
N ASN A 123 25.41 2.73 9.69
CA ASN A 123 25.07 3.27 8.37
C ASN A 123 24.05 4.42 8.46
N PHE A 124 24.58 5.64 8.46
CA PHE A 124 23.77 6.86 8.49
C PHE A 124 22.86 6.99 7.26
N GLU A 125 23.33 6.59 6.06
CA GLU A 125 22.54 6.64 4.83
C GLU A 125 21.30 5.74 4.90
N LEU A 126 21.43 4.55 5.50
CA LEU A 126 20.32 3.67 5.75
C LEU A 126 19.28 4.33 6.69
N ALA A 127 19.75 4.94 7.79
CA ALA A 127 18.86 5.65 8.71
C ALA A 127 18.11 6.80 8.00
N MET A 128 18.82 7.59 7.18
CA MET A 128 18.20 8.67 6.39
C MET A 128 17.19 8.15 5.37
N LEU A 129 17.45 6.99 4.75
CA LEU A 129 16.51 6.38 3.81
C LEU A 129 15.22 5.93 4.51
N ILE A 130 15.33 5.33 5.70
CA ILE A 130 14.19 4.95 6.53
C ILE A 130 13.39 6.19 6.93
N ILE A 131 14.06 7.24 7.43
CA ILE A 131 13.41 8.51 7.80
C ILE A 131 12.66 9.09 6.59
N ARG A 132 13.27 9.17 5.42
CA ARG A 132 12.60 9.65 4.19
C ARG A 132 11.37 8.81 3.84
N ASN A 133 11.44 7.49 4.02
CA ASN A 133 10.30 6.59 3.79
C ASN A 133 9.17 6.87 4.78
N LEU A 134 9.47 7.01 6.07
CA LEU A 134 8.49 7.34 7.11
C LEU A 134 7.84 8.70 6.87
N VAL A 135 8.62 9.72 6.49
CA VAL A 135 8.09 11.05 6.11
C VAL A 135 7.15 10.95 4.91
N ARG A 136 7.49 10.15 3.90
CA ARG A 136 6.58 9.90 2.76
C ARG A 136 5.28 9.26 3.22
N ARG A 137 5.35 8.21 4.05
CA ARG A 137 4.15 7.54 4.60
C ARG A 137 3.30 8.47 5.45
N LEU A 138 3.92 9.35 6.24
CA LEU A 138 3.19 10.37 7.00
C LEU A 138 2.43 11.31 6.08
N ARG A 139 3.07 11.84 5.03
CA ARG A 139 2.39 12.68 4.03
C ARG A 139 1.24 11.95 3.31
N ASP A 140 1.39 10.65 3.07
CA ASP A 140 0.31 9.83 2.48
C ASP A 140 -0.85 9.66 3.45
N ALA A 141 -0.56 9.48 4.74
CA ALA A 141 -1.58 9.43 5.80
C ALA A 141 -2.31 10.79 5.92
N ASP A 142 -1.59 11.91 5.92
CA ASP A 142 -2.18 13.24 5.95
C ASP A 142 -3.14 13.46 4.77
N ARG A 143 -2.73 13.07 3.55
CA ARG A 143 -3.60 13.13 2.36
C ARG A 143 -4.84 12.26 2.49
N LYS A 144 -4.75 11.10 3.13
CA LYS A 144 -5.93 10.25 3.40
C LYS A 144 -6.86 10.88 4.41
N ILE A 145 -6.32 11.44 5.50
CA ILE A 145 -7.10 12.17 6.51
C ILE A 145 -7.84 13.34 5.86
N GLU A 146 -7.13 14.15 5.05
CA GLU A 146 -7.74 15.25 4.29
C GLU A 146 -8.86 14.74 3.38
N SER A 147 -8.62 13.64 2.65
CA SER A 147 -9.62 13.04 1.77
C SER A 147 -10.86 12.56 2.52
N LEU A 148 -10.69 11.93 3.69
CA LEU A 148 -11.80 11.46 4.51
C LEU A 148 -12.59 12.63 5.10
N ALA A 149 -11.94 13.72 5.47
CA ALA A 149 -12.56 14.88 6.08
C ALA A 149 -13.26 15.82 5.07
N LEU A 150 -12.73 15.94 3.85
CA LEU A 150 -13.14 16.99 2.90
C LEU A 150 -13.80 16.46 1.63
N ILE A 151 -13.69 15.18 1.32
CA ILE A 151 -14.19 14.59 0.06
C ILE A 151 -15.27 13.56 0.38
N ASP A 152 -16.40 13.63 -0.30
CA ASP A 152 -17.48 12.63 -0.17
C ASP A 152 -17.08 11.26 -0.77
N VAL A 153 -17.91 10.24 -0.54
CA VAL A 153 -17.65 8.88 -1.06
C VAL A 153 -17.52 8.89 -2.59
N TYR A 154 -18.29 9.75 -3.27
CA TYR A 154 -18.23 9.85 -4.73
C TYR A 154 -16.87 10.33 -5.22
N GLY A 155 -16.39 11.42 -4.62
CA GLY A 155 -15.08 11.98 -4.93
C GLY A 155 -13.93 11.02 -4.58
N ARG A 156 -14.04 10.30 -3.43
CA ARG A 156 -13.02 9.31 -3.04
C ARG A 156 -12.94 8.13 -4.00
N VAL A 157 -14.07 7.62 -4.52
CA VAL A 157 -14.08 6.60 -5.59
C VAL A 157 -13.42 7.15 -6.84
N ALA A 158 -13.79 8.36 -7.28
CA ALA A 158 -13.24 8.99 -8.46
C ALA A 158 -11.71 9.15 -8.36
N ARG A 159 -11.23 9.64 -7.20
CA ARG A 159 -9.81 9.82 -6.90
C ARG A 159 -9.05 8.50 -6.96
N LEU A 160 -9.53 7.47 -6.27
CA LEU A 160 -8.90 6.14 -6.27
C LEU A 160 -8.78 5.56 -7.68
N LEU A 161 -9.84 5.65 -8.49
CA LEU A 161 -9.81 5.15 -9.87
C LEU A 161 -8.80 5.91 -10.74
N ILE A 162 -8.67 7.23 -10.56
CA ILE A 162 -7.66 8.04 -11.27
C ILE A 162 -6.24 7.65 -10.86
N GLU A 163 -6.00 7.45 -9.56
CA GLU A 163 -4.69 7.07 -9.02
C GLU A 163 -4.24 5.67 -9.51
N MET A 164 -5.20 4.75 -9.69
CA MET A 164 -4.93 3.40 -10.20
C MET A 164 -4.81 3.33 -11.73
N ALA A 165 -5.27 4.35 -12.47
CA ALA A 165 -5.32 4.32 -13.91
C ALA A 165 -3.94 4.57 -14.53
N GLN A 166 -3.61 3.78 -15.52
CA GLN A 166 -2.43 3.95 -16.37
C GLN A 166 -2.83 4.48 -17.74
N ASN A 167 -1.96 5.27 -18.35
CA ASN A 167 -2.17 5.72 -19.72
C ASN A 167 -1.65 4.64 -20.69
N VAL A 168 -2.55 3.99 -21.39
CA VAL A 168 -2.25 3.00 -22.42
C VAL A 168 -2.76 3.54 -23.74
N GLU A 169 -1.87 3.89 -24.65
CA GLU A 169 -2.20 4.42 -26.00
C GLU A 169 -3.21 5.59 -25.95
N GLY A 170 -3.01 6.54 -25.03
CA GLY A 170 -3.88 7.71 -24.88
C GLY A 170 -5.18 7.45 -24.11
N LYS A 171 -5.44 6.22 -23.67
CA LYS A 171 -6.62 5.84 -22.86
C LYS A 171 -6.21 5.60 -21.40
N TRP A 172 -6.99 6.12 -20.48
CA TRP A 172 -6.79 5.90 -19.06
C TRP A 172 -7.54 4.65 -18.62
N ILE A 173 -6.80 3.62 -18.17
CA ILE A 173 -7.34 2.30 -17.87
C ILE A 173 -6.83 1.82 -16.52
N VAL A 174 -7.75 1.36 -15.66
CA VAL A 174 -7.45 0.54 -14.48
C VAL A 174 -7.50 -0.92 -14.92
N GLU A 175 -6.35 -1.55 -15.16
CA GLU A 175 -6.25 -2.90 -15.74
C GLU A 175 -6.78 -3.99 -14.81
N HIS A 176 -6.50 -3.89 -13.51
CA HIS A 176 -6.88 -4.88 -12.50
C HIS A 176 -7.69 -4.22 -11.39
N ALA A 177 -8.87 -3.69 -11.76
CA ALA A 177 -9.75 -3.04 -10.79
C ALA A 177 -10.09 -4.00 -9.62
N PRO A 178 -9.87 -3.55 -8.37
CA PRO A 178 -10.22 -4.34 -7.19
C PRO A 178 -11.73 -4.62 -7.13
N PRO A 179 -12.16 -5.69 -6.45
CA PRO A 179 -13.57 -5.89 -6.12
C PRO A 179 -14.12 -4.69 -5.35
N LYS A 180 -15.44 -4.41 -5.50
CA LYS A 180 -16.09 -3.28 -4.84
C LYS A 180 -15.94 -3.29 -3.31
N GLN A 181 -15.86 -4.46 -2.70
CA GLN A 181 -15.59 -4.63 -1.28
C GLN A 181 -14.19 -4.10 -0.91
N GLU A 182 -13.20 -4.40 -1.73
CA GLU A 182 -11.83 -3.94 -1.51
C GLU A 182 -11.71 -2.44 -1.75
N ILE A 183 -12.35 -1.90 -2.80
CA ILE A 183 -12.46 -0.44 -3.01
C ILE A 183 -13.07 0.22 -1.76
N ALA A 184 -14.15 -0.34 -1.21
CA ALA A 184 -14.81 0.19 -0.02
C ALA A 184 -13.85 0.26 1.18
N ARG A 185 -13.08 -0.82 1.41
CA ARG A 185 -12.05 -0.86 2.47
C ARG A 185 -10.91 0.16 2.24
N MET A 186 -10.54 0.40 0.98
CA MET A 186 -9.47 1.36 0.62
C MET A 186 -9.88 2.81 0.85
N ILE A 187 -11.18 3.15 0.69
CA ILE A 187 -11.67 4.52 0.78
C ILE A 187 -12.48 4.80 2.06
N GLY A 188 -12.60 3.83 2.97
CA GLY A 188 -13.39 3.99 4.20
C GLY A 188 -14.87 4.23 3.91
N ALA A 189 -15.53 3.33 3.15
CA ALA A 189 -16.95 3.41 2.79
C ALA A 189 -17.61 2.03 2.77
N SER A 190 -18.94 1.96 2.70
CA SER A 190 -19.62 0.68 2.52
C SER A 190 -19.58 0.20 1.06
N ARG A 191 -19.64 -1.12 0.87
CA ARG A 191 -19.69 -1.75 -0.47
C ARG A 191 -20.89 -1.25 -1.28
N GLU A 192 -22.02 -1.02 -0.64
CA GLU A 192 -23.27 -0.53 -1.23
C GLU A 192 -23.07 0.89 -1.78
N MET A 193 -22.42 1.77 -1.01
CA MET A 193 -22.09 3.13 -1.44
C MET A 193 -21.17 3.10 -2.65
N VAL A 194 -20.08 2.32 -2.63
CA VAL A 194 -19.18 2.14 -3.78
C VAL A 194 -19.94 1.61 -5.00
N SER A 195 -20.81 0.60 -4.81
CA SER A 195 -21.59 0.04 -5.92
C SER A 195 -22.51 1.08 -6.56
N ARG A 196 -23.15 1.93 -5.75
CA ARG A 196 -24.00 3.04 -6.21
C ARG A 196 -23.20 4.07 -6.99
N VAL A 197 -22.05 4.47 -6.46
CA VAL A 197 -21.17 5.46 -7.11
C VAL A 197 -20.65 4.94 -8.45
N VAL A 198 -20.13 3.72 -8.51
CA VAL A 198 -19.60 3.13 -9.76
C VAL A 198 -20.71 3.02 -10.83
N LYS A 199 -21.94 2.64 -10.44
CA LYS A 199 -23.09 2.63 -11.37
C LYS A 199 -23.43 4.04 -11.87
N ASP A 200 -23.37 5.06 -11.01
CA ASP A 200 -23.64 6.45 -11.39
C ASP A 200 -22.57 7.03 -12.31
N LEU A 201 -21.29 6.78 -12.01
CA LEU A 201 -20.17 7.15 -12.88
C LEU A 201 -20.30 6.53 -14.29
N HIS A 202 -20.70 5.24 -14.36
CA HIS A 202 -20.94 4.55 -15.62
C HIS A 202 -22.14 5.16 -16.38
N ARG A 203 -23.26 5.40 -15.70
CA ARG A 203 -24.47 6.01 -16.28
C ARG A 203 -24.19 7.41 -16.84
N LYS A 204 -23.32 8.19 -16.19
CA LYS A 204 -22.89 9.52 -16.62
C LYS A 204 -21.84 9.50 -17.74
N GLY A 205 -21.44 8.33 -18.20
CA GLY A 205 -20.43 8.19 -19.26
C GLY A 205 -19.00 8.61 -18.83
N LEU A 206 -18.73 8.71 -17.52
CA LEU A 206 -17.42 9.08 -17.00
C LEU A 206 -16.45 7.89 -16.99
N ILE A 207 -17.00 6.68 -16.81
CA ILE A 207 -16.25 5.43 -16.85
C ILE A 207 -17.01 4.37 -17.66
N ARG A 208 -16.25 3.35 -18.15
CA ARG A 208 -16.81 2.09 -18.67
C ARG A 208 -16.16 0.95 -17.90
N ALA A 209 -16.99 0.13 -17.23
CA ALA A 209 -16.52 -1.03 -16.47
C ALA A 209 -16.72 -2.30 -17.31
N GLU A 210 -15.65 -3.07 -17.52
CA GLU A 210 -15.64 -4.33 -18.28
C GLU A 210 -14.90 -5.40 -17.47
N LYS A 211 -15.64 -6.35 -16.87
CA LYS A 211 -15.09 -7.36 -15.97
C LYS A 211 -14.20 -6.74 -14.87
N ARG A 212 -12.88 -6.88 -14.99
CA ARG A 212 -11.88 -6.34 -14.04
C ARG A 212 -11.11 -5.13 -14.58
N ARG A 213 -11.59 -4.53 -15.68
CA ARG A 213 -11.04 -3.31 -16.28
C ARG A 213 -12.02 -2.16 -16.11
N ILE A 214 -11.50 -0.99 -15.81
CA ILE A 214 -12.29 0.25 -15.78
C ILE A 214 -11.60 1.26 -16.67
N HIS A 215 -12.29 1.66 -17.75
CA HIS A 215 -11.84 2.72 -18.65
C HIS A 215 -12.37 4.05 -18.11
N ILE A 216 -11.49 5.03 -17.93
CA ILE A 216 -11.86 6.41 -17.59
C ILE A 216 -12.07 7.15 -18.90
N LEU A 217 -13.32 7.54 -19.19
CA LEU A 217 -13.72 8.17 -20.45
C LEU A 217 -13.55 9.70 -20.38
N ASP A 218 -13.78 10.31 -19.21
CA ASP A 218 -13.60 11.74 -18.98
C ASP A 218 -12.81 11.97 -17.67
N LYS A 219 -11.49 12.02 -17.82
CA LYS A 219 -10.56 12.23 -16.70
C LYS A 219 -10.73 13.61 -16.06
N LEU A 220 -10.99 14.67 -16.85
CA LEU A 220 -11.13 16.03 -16.35
C LEU A 220 -12.36 16.16 -15.44
N SER A 221 -13.50 15.63 -15.87
CA SER A 221 -14.71 15.63 -15.04
C SER A 221 -14.55 14.77 -13.79
N MET A 222 -13.82 13.65 -13.88
CA MET A 222 -13.46 12.82 -12.73
C MET A 222 -12.56 13.57 -11.74
N GLN A 223 -11.54 14.31 -12.23
CA GLN A 223 -10.65 15.12 -11.39
C GLN A 223 -11.39 16.24 -10.67
N LYS A 224 -12.28 16.97 -11.35
CA LYS A 224 -13.12 17.98 -10.72
C LYS A 224 -13.93 17.41 -9.55
N ARG A 225 -14.53 16.24 -9.72
CA ARG A 225 -15.30 15.57 -8.65
C ARG A 225 -14.42 15.05 -7.51
N ALA A 226 -13.22 14.61 -7.81
CA ALA A 226 -12.23 14.20 -6.81
C ALA A 226 -11.74 15.37 -5.93
N SER A 227 -11.99 16.61 -6.33
CA SER A 227 -11.56 17.84 -5.65
C SER A 227 -12.71 18.62 -5.00
N VAL A 228 -13.97 18.26 -5.26
CA VAL A 228 -15.13 19.06 -4.82
C VAL A 228 -15.46 18.78 -3.35
N ARG A 229 -15.40 19.84 -2.54
CA ARG A 229 -16.11 19.91 -1.26
C ARG A 229 -17.61 19.97 -1.58
N HIS A 230 -18.39 18.96 -1.26
CA HIS A 230 -19.83 19.14 -1.18
C HIS A 230 -20.14 20.04 0.03
N HIS A 231 -20.36 21.32 -0.25
CA HIS A 231 -21.26 22.09 0.59
C HIS A 231 -22.61 21.40 0.47
N THR A 232 -22.99 20.66 1.51
CA THR A 232 -24.39 20.32 1.75
C THR A 232 -25.10 21.65 1.85
N GLU A 233 -25.82 22.05 0.81
CA GLU A 233 -26.85 23.06 0.90
C GLU A 233 -27.78 22.61 2.04
N ARG A 234 -27.65 23.24 3.21
CA ARG A 234 -28.70 23.16 4.23
C ARG A 234 -29.95 23.74 3.58
N PRO A 235 -31.07 23.00 3.56
CA PRO A 235 -32.33 23.61 3.15
C PRO A 235 -32.59 24.84 4.02
N PRO A 236 -33.14 25.92 3.46
CA PRO A 236 -33.48 27.10 4.23
C PRO A 236 -34.42 26.70 5.37
N ARG A 237 -34.06 27.10 6.59
CA ARG A 237 -34.93 26.98 7.74
C ARG A 237 -36.11 27.91 7.49
N THR A 238 -37.29 27.35 7.21
CA THR A 238 -38.58 28.00 7.32
C THR A 238 -39.00 28.10 8.79
#